data_21631360fcdfc1e8cfe2c05dc0e84fb0
#
_entry.id   21631360fcdfc1e8cfe2c05dc0e84fb0
#
_cell.length_a   1.000
_cell.length_b   1.000
_cell.length_c   1.000
_cell.angle_alpha   90.00
_cell.angle_beta   90.00
_cell.angle_gamma   90.00
#
_symmetry.space_group_name_H-M   'P 1'
#
loop_
_entity.id
_entity.type
_entity.pdbx_description
1 polymer ?
#
loop_
_entity_poly.entity_id
_entity_poly.type
_entity_poly.pdbx_seq_one_letter_code
_entity_poly.pdbx_strand_id
1 'polypeptide(L)'
;GDVRLVPLSKQVIGLLNSLKTVGSADQSEYVFASDKSKTGHISQFRNEFIKIINPEEHTIHGFRASARTMLQQYLKYSPDVIEHQLGHVVPDRLGKSYNRTTHIEDRIPMMTDWSNYLDEIKRNAKQMKVVNKND
;
A
#
# COMPACT_ATOMS: atom_id res chain seq x y z
N GLY A 1 2.07 -18.38 12.51
CA GLY A 1 1.24 -17.72 11.48
C GLY A 1 1.85 -17.95 10.11
N ASP A 2 1.03 -17.97 9.08
CA ASP A 2 1.52 -18.24 7.72
C ASP A 2 2.34 -17.06 7.19
N VAL A 3 3.48 -17.36 6.60
CA VAL A 3 4.36 -16.38 5.95
C VAL A 3 3.68 -15.89 4.67
N ARG A 4 3.62 -14.57 4.51
CA ARG A 4 3.09 -13.92 3.32
C ARG A 4 4.15 -13.04 2.68
N LEU A 5 4.48 -13.31 1.42
CA LEU A 5 5.35 -12.46 0.63
C LEU A 5 4.58 -11.26 0.08
N VAL A 6 5.13 -10.08 0.24
CA VAL A 6 4.58 -8.82 -0.29
C VAL A 6 5.63 -8.17 -1.18
N PRO A 7 5.40 -8.09 -2.51
CA PRO A 7 6.31 -7.39 -3.42
C PRO A 7 6.39 -5.90 -3.08
N LEU A 8 7.60 -5.38 -3.04
CA LEU A 8 7.87 -3.96 -2.78
C LEU A 8 8.37 -3.29 -4.07
N SER A 9 7.70 -2.23 -4.48
CA SER A 9 8.18 -1.37 -5.57
C SER A 9 9.38 -0.53 -5.12
N LYS A 10 10.13 0.04 -6.07
CA LYS A 10 11.25 0.94 -5.79
C LYS A 10 10.81 2.15 -4.95
N GLN A 11 9.63 2.68 -5.22
CA GLN A 11 9.05 3.81 -4.48
C GLN A 11 8.81 3.44 -3.01
N VAL A 12 8.23 2.27 -2.76
CA VAL A 12 7.99 1.78 -1.39
C VAL A 12 9.31 1.53 -0.66
N ILE A 13 10.29 0.93 -1.32
CA ILE A 13 11.64 0.72 -0.75
C ILE A 13 12.28 2.06 -0.38
N GLY A 14 12.16 3.08 -1.26
CA GLY A 14 12.64 4.43 -0.98
C GLY A 14 11.99 5.05 0.25
N LEU A 15 10.66 4.93 0.38
CA LEU A 15 9.92 5.39 1.55
C LEU A 15 10.35 4.67 2.83
N LEU A 16 10.48 3.34 2.80
CA LEU A 16 10.92 2.56 3.95
C LEU A 16 12.34 2.92 4.38
N ASN A 17 13.24 3.15 3.43
CA ASN A 17 14.60 3.59 3.73
C ASN A 17 14.62 5.00 4.34
N SER A 18 13.75 5.92 3.91
CA SER A 18 13.65 7.24 4.51
C SER A 18 13.14 7.22 5.96
N LEU A 19 12.34 6.22 6.34
CA LEU A 19 11.91 6.04 7.73
C LEU A 19 13.06 5.66 8.67
N LYS A 20 14.05 4.91 8.19
CA LYS A 20 15.24 4.52 8.99
C LYS A 20 16.09 5.71 9.42
N THR A 21 16.05 6.81 8.67
CA THR A 21 16.83 8.02 8.97
C THR A 21 16.15 8.99 9.94
N VAL A 22 14.91 8.67 10.38
CA VAL A 22 14.12 9.52 11.25
C VAL A 22 14.05 8.93 12.66
N GLY A 23 14.75 9.54 13.61
CA GLY A 23 14.69 9.18 15.03
C GLY A 23 15.35 7.85 15.39
N SER A 24 14.83 7.16 16.41
CA SER A 24 15.31 5.87 16.93
C SER A 24 15.00 4.67 16.02
N ALA A 25 14.41 4.89 14.85
CA ALA A 25 14.00 3.83 13.94
C ALA A 25 15.18 2.97 13.41
N ASP A 26 16.39 3.52 13.40
CA ASP A 26 17.59 2.81 12.94
C ASP A 26 18.05 1.69 13.92
N GLN A 27 17.60 1.73 15.17
CA GLN A 27 17.89 0.74 16.20
C GLN A 27 16.70 -0.18 16.55
N SER A 28 15.56 0.04 15.89
CA SER A 28 14.34 -0.71 16.15
C SER A 28 14.17 -1.89 15.19
N GLU A 29 13.70 -3.02 15.73
CA GLU A 29 13.24 -4.17 14.91
C GLU A 29 11.91 -3.90 14.20
N TYR A 30 11.21 -2.80 14.52
CA TYR A 30 9.93 -2.44 13.93
C TYR A 30 10.09 -1.39 12.83
N VAL A 31 9.39 -1.61 11.71
CA VAL A 31 9.32 -0.65 10.60
C VAL A 31 8.69 0.67 11.03
N PHE A 32 7.67 0.59 11.88
CA PHE A 32 6.97 1.75 12.47
C PHE A 32 7.24 1.81 13.96
N ALA A 33 8.47 2.13 14.31
CA ALA A 33 8.89 2.30 15.69
C ALA A 33 8.19 3.48 16.37
N SER A 34 8.02 3.40 17.69
CA SER A 34 7.46 4.49 18.49
C SER A 34 7.98 4.45 19.92
N ASP A 35 8.74 5.47 20.30
CA ASP A 35 9.23 5.66 21.67
C ASP A 35 8.11 5.99 22.67
N LYS A 36 6.96 6.43 22.16
CA LYS A 36 5.77 6.76 22.95
C LYS A 36 4.90 5.53 23.26
N SER A 37 5.16 4.42 22.58
CA SER A 37 4.39 3.18 22.78
C SER A 37 5.11 2.22 23.72
N LYS A 38 4.38 1.62 24.67
CA LYS A 38 4.92 0.58 25.55
C LYS A 38 5.39 -0.67 24.77
N THR A 39 4.90 -0.89 23.57
CA THR A 39 5.26 -2.02 22.70
C THR A 39 6.39 -1.70 21.73
N GLY A 40 6.95 -0.48 21.75
CA GLY A 40 8.04 -0.05 20.87
C GLY A 40 7.61 0.24 19.43
N HIS A 41 6.32 0.11 19.09
CA HIS A 41 5.81 0.34 17.75
C HIS A 41 4.46 1.07 17.76
N ILE A 42 4.08 1.65 16.61
CA ILE A 42 2.78 2.28 16.43
C ILE A 42 1.70 1.20 16.34
N SER A 43 0.80 1.13 17.34
CA SER A 43 -0.30 0.16 17.38
C SER A 43 -1.62 0.73 16.87
N GLN A 44 -1.80 2.06 16.93
CA GLN A 44 -3.03 2.75 16.50
C GLN A 44 -2.74 3.79 15.43
N PHE A 45 -2.69 3.35 14.20
CA PHE A 45 -2.41 4.22 13.04
C PHE A 45 -3.53 5.22 12.72
N ARG A 46 -4.77 4.95 13.20
CA ARG A 46 -5.94 5.78 12.90
C ARG A 46 -5.76 7.22 13.35
N ASN A 47 -5.18 7.45 14.53
CA ASN A 47 -5.03 8.80 15.08
C ASN A 47 -4.03 9.65 14.29
N GLU A 48 -3.01 9.04 13.71
CA GLU A 48 -2.07 9.73 12.82
C GLU A 48 -2.68 9.97 11.44
N PHE A 49 -3.47 9.03 10.96
CA PHE A 49 -4.14 9.11 9.68
C PHE A 49 -5.13 10.27 9.59
N ILE A 50 -5.99 10.44 10.61
CA ILE A 50 -7.00 11.51 10.64
C ILE A 50 -6.41 12.92 10.72
N LYS A 51 -5.14 13.08 11.10
CA LYS A 51 -4.42 14.36 11.06
C LYS A 51 -4.04 14.77 9.63
N ILE A 52 -3.98 13.83 8.71
CA ILE A 52 -3.51 14.02 7.34
C ILE A 52 -4.67 14.01 6.36
N ILE A 53 -5.66 13.16 6.61
CA ILE A 53 -6.79 12.91 5.70
C ILE A 53 -8.10 13.12 6.44
N ASN A 54 -9.01 13.88 5.83
CA ASN A 54 -10.36 14.03 6.33
C ASN A 54 -11.08 12.66 6.36
N PRO A 55 -11.49 12.15 7.54
CA PRO A 55 -12.13 10.84 7.67
C PRO A 55 -13.51 10.76 7.01
N GLU A 56 -14.15 11.90 6.70
CA GLU A 56 -15.40 11.96 5.95
C GLU A 56 -15.19 11.72 4.45
N GLU A 57 -14.00 12.06 3.94
CA GLU A 57 -13.64 11.87 2.53
C GLU A 57 -13.03 10.51 2.26
N HIS A 58 -12.23 10.00 3.19
CA HIS A 58 -11.53 8.73 2.99
C HIS A 58 -11.22 8.00 4.30
N THR A 59 -11.11 6.68 4.24
CA THR A 59 -10.76 5.82 5.37
C THR A 59 -9.52 4.98 5.07
N ILE A 60 -8.86 4.48 6.12
CA ILE A 60 -7.72 3.54 5.95
C ILE A 60 -8.15 2.31 5.11
N HIS A 61 -9.35 1.78 5.36
CA HIS A 61 -9.87 0.66 4.59
C HIS A 61 -10.24 1.07 3.15
N GLY A 62 -10.65 2.31 2.95
CA GLY A 62 -10.95 2.88 1.63
C GLY A 62 -9.77 2.81 0.65
N PHE A 63 -8.52 2.91 1.12
CA PHE A 63 -7.34 2.73 0.25
C PHE A 63 -7.30 1.35 -0.40
N ARG A 64 -7.74 0.30 0.31
CA ARG A 64 -7.78 -1.05 -0.27
C ARG A 64 -8.86 -1.15 -1.34
N ALA A 65 -10.02 -0.57 -1.10
CA ALA A 65 -11.11 -0.54 -2.08
C ALA A 65 -10.72 0.26 -3.33
N SER A 66 -10.10 1.43 -3.15
CA SER A 66 -9.59 2.25 -4.26
C SER A 66 -8.52 1.51 -5.06
N ALA A 67 -7.54 0.90 -4.38
CA ALA A 67 -6.49 0.12 -5.04
C ALA A 67 -7.08 -1.04 -5.85
N ARG A 68 -8.03 -1.80 -5.26
CA ARG A 68 -8.71 -2.90 -5.95
C ARG A 68 -9.38 -2.42 -7.25
N THR A 69 -10.14 -1.35 -7.16
CA THR A 69 -10.87 -0.79 -8.30
C THR A 69 -9.90 -0.29 -9.38
N MET A 70 -8.88 0.47 -9.00
CA MET A 70 -7.93 1.06 -9.94
C MET A 70 -7.05 0.00 -10.62
N LEU A 71 -6.56 -0.99 -9.87
CA LEU A 71 -5.79 -2.10 -10.41
C LEU A 71 -6.60 -2.89 -11.47
N GLN A 72 -7.88 -3.11 -11.21
CA GLN A 72 -8.75 -3.82 -12.14
C GLN A 72 -9.18 -2.96 -13.33
N GLN A 73 -9.66 -1.72 -13.09
CA GLN A 73 -10.27 -0.89 -14.13
C GLN A 73 -9.24 -0.20 -15.02
N TYR A 74 -8.17 0.34 -14.44
CA TYR A 74 -7.18 1.13 -15.19
C TYR A 74 -5.95 0.32 -15.57
N LEU A 75 -5.42 -0.50 -14.65
CA LEU A 75 -4.22 -1.30 -14.90
C LEU A 75 -4.52 -2.70 -15.44
N LYS A 76 -5.80 -3.11 -15.52
CA LYS A 76 -6.28 -4.34 -16.15
C LYS A 76 -5.75 -5.65 -15.56
N TYR A 77 -5.32 -5.62 -14.31
CA TYR A 77 -4.93 -6.84 -13.59
C TYR A 77 -6.12 -7.72 -13.25
N SER A 78 -5.93 -9.02 -13.25
CA SER A 78 -6.99 -9.98 -12.93
C SER A 78 -7.43 -9.89 -11.47
N PRO A 79 -8.72 -10.09 -11.17
CA PRO A 79 -9.21 -10.09 -9.79
C PRO A 79 -8.45 -11.06 -8.88
N ASP A 80 -8.08 -12.25 -9.36
CA ASP A 80 -7.38 -13.26 -8.57
C ASP A 80 -6.02 -12.75 -8.07
N VAL A 81 -5.22 -12.13 -8.95
CA VAL A 81 -3.93 -11.52 -8.59
C VAL A 81 -4.12 -10.41 -7.55
N ILE A 82 -5.14 -9.56 -7.75
CA ILE A 82 -5.47 -8.45 -6.85
C ILE A 82 -5.90 -8.97 -5.47
N GLU A 83 -6.81 -9.94 -5.41
CA GLU A 83 -7.29 -10.50 -4.14
C GLU A 83 -6.16 -11.21 -3.38
N HIS A 84 -5.26 -11.91 -4.08
CA HIS A 84 -4.06 -12.47 -3.46
C HIS A 84 -3.13 -11.38 -2.91
N GLN A 85 -2.94 -10.26 -3.61
CA GLN A 85 -2.17 -9.13 -3.11
C GLN A 85 -2.83 -8.49 -1.89
N LEU A 86 -4.14 -8.37 -1.88
CA LEU A 86 -4.90 -7.84 -0.75
C LEU A 86 -5.00 -8.83 0.42
N GLY A 87 -4.67 -10.11 0.23
CA GLY A 87 -4.72 -11.14 1.25
C GLY A 87 -6.12 -11.61 1.60
N HIS A 88 -7.02 -11.45 0.67
CA HIS A 88 -8.33 -12.06 0.78
C HIS A 88 -8.24 -13.56 0.49
N VAL A 89 -9.11 -14.30 1.16
CA VAL A 89 -9.31 -15.73 0.89
C VAL A 89 -10.00 -15.86 -0.45
N VAL A 90 -9.27 -16.30 -1.48
CA VAL A 90 -9.87 -16.65 -2.76
C VAL A 90 -10.21 -18.14 -2.71
N PRO A 91 -11.50 -18.54 -2.74
CA PRO A 91 -11.87 -19.94 -2.81
C PRO A 91 -11.31 -20.53 -4.12
N ASP A 92 -10.47 -21.54 -4.02
CA ASP A 92 -10.05 -22.29 -5.19
C ASP A 92 -11.26 -23.09 -5.72
N ARG A 93 -11.65 -22.80 -6.97
CA ARG A 93 -12.72 -23.51 -7.67
C ARG A 93 -12.46 -25.02 -7.84
N LEU A 94 -11.21 -25.46 -7.63
CA LEU A 94 -10.75 -26.82 -7.84
C LEU A 94 -10.41 -27.55 -6.53
N GLY A 95 -10.66 -26.96 -5.36
CA GLY A 95 -10.48 -27.61 -4.06
C GLY A 95 -9.03 -27.92 -3.70
N LYS A 96 -8.05 -27.34 -4.37
CA LYS A 96 -6.62 -27.52 -4.07
C LYS A 96 -6.16 -26.49 -3.04
N SER A 97 -5.44 -27.01 -2.08
CA SER A 97 -4.83 -26.32 -0.95
C SER A 97 -4.30 -24.90 -1.28
N TYR A 98 -4.67 -23.99 -0.44
CA TYR A 98 -4.19 -22.60 -0.32
C TYR A 98 -2.69 -22.42 -0.55
N ASN A 99 -2.27 -22.12 -1.75
CA ASN A 99 -0.92 -21.64 -1.99
C ASN A 99 -0.92 -20.10 -1.91
N ARG A 100 -0.60 -19.55 -0.74
CA ARG A 100 -0.53 -18.10 -0.49
C ARG A 100 0.62 -17.40 -1.23
N THR A 101 1.49 -18.15 -1.86
CA THR A 101 2.55 -17.66 -2.75
C THR A 101 2.12 -17.62 -4.21
N THR A 102 0.89 -18.07 -4.51
CA THR A 102 0.35 -18.06 -5.87
C THR A 102 0.34 -16.62 -6.39
N HIS A 103 0.64 -16.48 -7.67
CA HIS A 103 0.68 -15.20 -8.40
C HIS A 103 1.80 -14.24 -7.96
N ILE A 104 2.87 -14.70 -7.30
CA ILE A 104 3.95 -13.79 -6.90
C ILE A 104 4.60 -13.13 -8.13
N GLU A 105 4.78 -13.88 -9.21
CA GLU A 105 5.35 -13.39 -10.47
C GLU A 105 4.48 -12.33 -11.12
N ASP A 106 3.16 -12.45 -11.03
CA ASP A 106 2.21 -11.44 -11.53
C ASP A 106 2.08 -10.24 -10.56
N ARG A 107 2.23 -10.48 -9.26
CA ARG A 107 2.12 -9.45 -8.23
C ARG A 107 3.33 -8.50 -8.21
N ILE A 108 4.52 -8.96 -8.59
CA ILE A 108 5.71 -8.11 -8.68
C ILE A 108 5.52 -6.98 -9.70
N PRO A 109 5.21 -7.24 -10.98
CA PRO A 109 4.92 -6.18 -11.95
C PRO A 109 3.70 -5.36 -11.55
N MET A 110 2.63 -5.97 -11.04
CA MET A 110 1.44 -5.25 -10.58
C MET A 110 1.76 -4.18 -9.55
N MET A 111 2.59 -4.48 -8.55
CA MET A 111 2.95 -3.49 -7.52
C MET A 111 3.88 -2.40 -8.04
N THR A 112 4.68 -2.70 -9.07
CA THR A 112 5.49 -1.72 -9.78
C THR A 112 4.60 -0.76 -10.57
N ASP A 113 3.68 -1.28 -11.36
CA ASP A 113 2.74 -0.51 -12.17
C ASP A 113 1.80 0.33 -11.29
N TRP A 114 1.34 -0.23 -10.17
CA TRP A 114 0.56 0.50 -9.17
C TRP A 114 1.31 1.73 -8.65
N SER A 115 2.56 1.58 -8.28
CA SER A 115 3.37 2.69 -7.76
C SER A 115 3.64 3.75 -8.83
N ASN A 116 3.91 3.35 -10.07
CA ASN A 116 4.09 4.25 -11.20
C ASN A 116 2.79 5.03 -11.52
N TYR A 117 1.66 4.35 -11.46
CA TYR A 117 0.33 4.96 -11.66
C TYR A 117 0.03 6.02 -10.58
N LEU A 118 0.34 5.73 -9.32
CA LEU A 118 0.19 6.71 -8.23
C LEU A 118 1.10 7.94 -8.43
N ASP A 119 2.33 7.75 -8.89
CA ASP A 119 3.26 8.84 -9.22
C ASP A 119 2.73 9.70 -10.37
N GLU A 120 2.10 9.09 -11.36
CA GLU A 120 1.45 9.81 -12.48
C GLU A 120 0.27 10.65 -11.98
N ILE A 121 -0.65 10.08 -11.20
CA ILE A 121 -1.76 10.84 -10.60
C ILE A 121 -1.24 12.03 -9.80
N LYS A 122 -0.21 11.82 -9.00
CA LYS A 122 0.40 12.89 -8.19
C LYS A 122 0.99 14.02 -9.03
N ARG A 123 1.63 13.69 -10.16
CA ARG A 123 2.15 14.69 -11.11
C ARG A 123 1.04 15.51 -11.74
N ASN A 124 0.00 14.83 -12.25
CA ASN A 124 -1.13 15.47 -12.91
C ASN A 124 -1.90 16.38 -11.95
N ALA A 125 -2.12 15.96 -10.71
CA ALA A 125 -2.76 16.79 -9.70
C ALA A 125 -1.95 18.05 -9.35
N LYS A 126 -0.61 17.98 -9.35
CA LYS A 126 0.25 19.15 -9.16
C LYS A 126 0.16 20.13 -10.31
N GLN A 127 0.14 19.65 -11.56
CA GLN A 127 0.02 20.49 -12.75
C GLN A 127 -1.32 21.23 -12.77
N MET A 128 -2.43 20.56 -12.46
CA MET A 128 -3.76 21.20 -12.36
C MET A 128 -3.79 22.32 -11.31
N LYS A 129 -3.13 22.14 -10.16
CA LYS A 129 -3.08 23.17 -9.11
C LYS A 129 -2.25 24.41 -9.53
N VAL A 130 -1.26 24.24 -10.39
CA VAL A 130 -0.45 25.37 -10.90
C VAL A 130 -1.26 26.19 -11.91
N VAL A 131 -1.99 25.54 -12.81
CA VAL A 131 -2.85 26.23 -13.79
C VAL A 131 -3.92 27.05 -13.10
N ASN A 132 -4.64 26.49 -12.13
CA ASN A 132 -5.73 27.17 -11.41
C ASN A 132 -5.25 28.29 -10.46
N LYS A 133 -3.95 28.49 -10.24
CA LYS A 133 -3.42 29.61 -9.46
C LYS A 133 -3.02 30.82 -10.31
N ASN A 134 -2.97 30.66 -11.62
CA ASN A 134 -2.56 31.68 -12.57
C ASN A 134 -3.76 32.30 -13.32
N ASP A 135 -4.96 31.87 -13.01
CA ASP A 135 -6.27 32.45 -13.40
C ASP A 135 -6.85 33.27 -12.23
#